data_4456d1c282b9fabd4ce8435603496da7
#
_entry.id   4456d1c282b9fabd4ce8435603496da7
#
_cell.length_a   1.000
_cell.length_b   1.000
_cell.length_c   1.000
_cell.angle_alpha   90.00
_cell.angle_beta   90.00
_cell.angle_gamma   90.00
#
_symmetry.space_group_name_H-M   'P 1'
#
loop_
_entity.id
_entity.type
_entity.pdbx_description
1 polymer ?
#
loop_
_entity_poly.entity_id
_entity_poly.type
_entity_poly.pdbx_seq_one_letter_code
_entity_poly.pdbx_strand_id
1 'polypeptide(L)'
;RKLFSVILAIVVGSGGVIALFYAANYLVGTFSERWRSRILPWVYLGPALLVLLAYLIIPTLNTIYLSFLDARSQNFVGFANYVYAFTNKEMLIAFRNNILWLVLVTGVSVALGLVLAVLMDRVKYEPVVKSLIFLPMAISFVGASVIWRFIYAFRPEGADQIGLLNAFVTSLGFEPVGWLVARSINNFALI
;
A
#
# COMPACT_ATOMS: atom_id res chain seq x y z
N ARG A 1 -26.04 15.12 -18.11
CA ARG A 1 -25.82 13.76 -18.64
C ARG A 1 -24.91 12.92 -17.73
N LYS A 2 -23.71 13.37 -17.38
CA LYS A 2 -22.76 12.60 -16.53
C LYS A 2 -23.33 12.26 -15.14
N LEU A 3 -23.99 13.23 -14.48
CA LEU A 3 -24.60 12.99 -13.16
C LEU A 3 -25.71 11.92 -13.21
N PHE A 4 -26.55 11.99 -14.25
CA PHE A 4 -27.60 11.00 -14.48
C PHE A 4 -27.01 9.59 -14.70
N SER A 5 -25.95 9.47 -15.51
CA SER A 5 -25.26 8.20 -15.74
C SER A 5 -24.66 7.62 -14.45
N VAL A 6 -24.09 8.47 -13.58
CA VAL A 6 -23.54 8.04 -12.29
C VAL A 6 -24.65 7.55 -11.36
N ILE A 7 -25.75 8.31 -11.23
CA ILE A 7 -26.90 7.89 -10.40
C ILE A 7 -27.49 6.59 -10.93
N LEU A 8 -27.68 6.49 -12.26
CA LEU A 8 -28.19 5.27 -12.89
C LEU A 8 -27.27 4.08 -12.61
N ALA A 9 -25.96 4.25 -12.76
CA ALA A 9 -24.98 3.19 -12.49
C ALA A 9 -25.03 2.73 -11.03
N ILE A 10 -25.17 3.66 -10.08
CA ILE A 10 -25.31 3.33 -8.65
C ILE A 10 -26.61 2.58 -8.39
N VAL A 11 -27.72 3.09 -8.90
CA VAL A 11 -29.05 2.46 -8.68
C VAL A 11 -29.12 1.08 -9.33
N VAL A 12 -28.66 0.94 -10.58
CA VAL A 12 -28.64 -0.36 -11.29
C VAL A 12 -27.66 -1.32 -10.65
N GLY A 13 -26.47 -0.84 -10.27
CA GLY A 13 -25.43 -1.67 -9.61
C GLY A 13 -25.92 -2.18 -8.25
N SER A 14 -26.31 -1.27 -7.35
CA SER A 14 -26.78 -1.66 -6.02
C SER A 14 -28.10 -2.40 -6.03
N GLY A 15 -29.07 -1.92 -6.82
CA GLY A 15 -30.38 -2.58 -6.99
C GLY A 15 -30.27 -3.94 -7.65
N GLY A 16 -29.39 -4.08 -8.64
CA GLY A 16 -29.12 -5.35 -9.32
C GLY A 16 -28.54 -6.40 -8.37
N VAL A 17 -27.59 -6.00 -7.53
CA VAL A 17 -27.02 -6.91 -6.50
C VAL A 17 -28.09 -7.34 -5.50
N ILE A 18 -28.89 -6.41 -4.98
CA ILE A 18 -29.98 -6.72 -4.05
C ILE A 18 -31.00 -7.67 -4.72
N ALA A 19 -31.43 -7.36 -5.94
CA ALA A 19 -32.37 -8.19 -6.69
C ALA A 19 -31.82 -9.60 -6.93
N LEU A 20 -30.53 -9.72 -7.27
CA LEU A 20 -29.86 -11.00 -7.49
C LEU A 20 -29.86 -11.84 -6.21
N PHE A 21 -29.52 -11.26 -5.07
CA PHE A 21 -29.54 -11.97 -3.79
C PHE A 21 -30.96 -12.37 -3.36
N TYR A 22 -31.95 -11.51 -3.59
CA TYR A 22 -33.36 -11.85 -3.33
C TYR A 22 -33.84 -13.00 -4.21
N ALA A 23 -33.56 -12.95 -5.51
CA ALA A 23 -33.92 -14.02 -6.44
C ALA A 23 -33.22 -15.34 -6.09
N ALA A 24 -31.91 -15.27 -5.80
CA ALA A 24 -31.14 -16.43 -5.39
C ALA A 24 -31.65 -17.06 -4.08
N ASN A 25 -31.97 -16.24 -3.07
CA ASN A 25 -32.54 -16.73 -1.81
C ASN A 25 -33.92 -17.35 -2.01
N TYR A 26 -34.77 -16.75 -2.87
CA TYR A 26 -36.07 -17.30 -3.21
C TYR A 26 -35.94 -18.66 -3.89
N LEU A 27 -35.05 -18.78 -4.89
CA LEU A 27 -34.77 -20.05 -5.57
C LEU A 27 -34.22 -21.09 -4.62
N VAL A 28 -33.28 -20.76 -3.76
CA VAL A 28 -32.72 -21.70 -2.77
C VAL A 28 -33.79 -22.10 -1.74
N GLY A 29 -34.75 -21.23 -1.45
CA GLY A 29 -35.88 -21.51 -0.57
C GLY A 29 -36.82 -22.62 -1.08
N THR A 30 -36.80 -22.91 -2.37
CA THR A 30 -37.59 -24.02 -2.95
C THR A 30 -37.00 -25.42 -2.75
N PHE A 31 -35.72 -25.47 -2.30
CA PHE A 31 -35.05 -26.74 -2.03
C PHE A 31 -35.36 -27.26 -0.61
N SER A 32 -35.18 -28.60 -0.43
CA SER A 32 -35.25 -29.19 0.91
C SER A 32 -34.21 -28.61 1.87
N GLU A 33 -34.53 -28.59 3.18
CA GLU A 33 -33.66 -28.00 4.21
C GLU A 33 -32.20 -28.48 4.17
N ARG A 34 -31.99 -29.77 3.84
CA ARG A 34 -30.64 -30.36 3.70
C ARG A 34 -29.84 -29.71 2.56
N TRP A 35 -30.47 -29.44 1.42
CA TRP A 35 -29.83 -28.79 0.27
C TRP A 35 -29.71 -27.28 0.49
N ARG A 36 -30.73 -26.66 1.04
CA ARG A 36 -30.75 -25.25 1.38
C ARG A 36 -29.56 -24.86 2.26
N SER A 37 -29.32 -25.58 3.35
CA SER A 37 -28.21 -25.32 4.27
C SER A 37 -26.84 -25.45 3.62
N ARG A 38 -26.70 -26.29 2.57
CA ARG A 38 -25.45 -26.46 1.83
C ARG A 38 -25.24 -25.42 0.74
N ILE A 39 -26.29 -24.99 0.06
CA ILE A 39 -26.22 -24.09 -1.11
C ILE A 39 -26.18 -22.62 -0.67
N LEU A 40 -26.92 -22.27 0.39
CA LEU A 40 -27.07 -20.90 0.85
C LEU A 40 -25.74 -20.16 1.12
N PRO A 41 -24.73 -20.75 1.77
CA PRO A 41 -23.42 -20.12 1.94
C PRO A 41 -22.75 -19.76 0.61
N TRP A 42 -22.86 -20.63 -0.41
CA TRP A 42 -22.28 -20.40 -1.73
C TRP A 42 -22.99 -19.29 -2.52
N VAL A 43 -24.30 -19.13 -2.32
CA VAL A 43 -25.06 -18.03 -2.91
C VAL A 43 -24.58 -16.68 -2.40
N TYR A 44 -24.28 -16.57 -1.10
CA TYR A 44 -23.79 -15.33 -0.51
C TYR A 44 -22.29 -15.10 -0.74
N LEU A 45 -21.49 -16.15 -0.66
CA LEU A 45 -20.03 -16.05 -0.84
C LEU A 45 -19.63 -16.13 -2.31
N GLY A 46 -20.41 -16.81 -3.14
CA GLY A 46 -20.08 -17.09 -4.55
C GLY A 46 -19.66 -15.87 -5.35
N PRO A 47 -20.42 -14.77 -5.36
CA PRO A 47 -20.04 -13.58 -6.10
C PRO A 47 -18.70 -13.00 -5.65
N ALA A 48 -18.45 -12.94 -4.35
CA ALA A 48 -17.17 -12.46 -3.79
C ALA A 48 -16.02 -13.41 -4.14
N LEU A 49 -16.25 -14.73 -4.05
CA LEU A 49 -15.27 -15.74 -4.43
C LEU A 49 -14.96 -15.72 -5.93
N LEU A 50 -15.95 -15.48 -6.79
CA LEU A 50 -15.74 -15.32 -8.24
C LEU A 50 -14.88 -14.10 -8.55
N VAL A 51 -15.11 -12.97 -7.89
CA VAL A 51 -14.28 -11.78 -8.03
C VAL A 51 -12.85 -12.06 -7.55
N LEU A 52 -12.68 -12.70 -6.40
CA LEU A 52 -11.36 -13.11 -5.90
C LEU A 52 -10.67 -14.09 -6.86
N LEU A 53 -11.38 -15.06 -7.38
CA LEU A 53 -10.84 -16.01 -8.36
C LEU A 53 -10.36 -15.27 -9.61
N ALA A 54 -11.21 -14.42 -10.20
CA ALA A 54 -10.92 -13.73 -11.45
C ALA A 54 -9.79 -12.68 -11.31
N TYR A 55 -9.77 -11.92 -10.22
CA TYR A 55 -8.85 -10.78 -10.07
C TYR A 55 -7.64 -11.04 -9.17
N LEU A 56 -7.66 -12.10 -8.37
CA LEU A 56 -6.53 -12.45 -7.51
C LEU A 56 -5.93 -13.80 -7.88
N ILE A 57 -6.70 -14.87 -7.86
CA ILE A 57 -6.17 -16.24 -8.01
C ILE A 57 -5.66 -16.47 -9.44
N ILE A 58 -6.47 -16.17 -10.47
CA ILE A 58 -6.06 -16.37 -11.87
C ILE A 58 -4.81 -15.53 -12.21
N PRO A 59 -4.74 -14.21 -11.92
CA PRO A 59 -3.52 -13.44 -12.15
C PRO A 59 -2.31 -13.95 -11.35
N THR A 60 -2.52 -14.42 -10.13
CA THR A 60 -1.44 -15.00 -9.32
C THR A 60 -0.88 -16.27 -9.96
N LEU A 61 -1.73 -17.19 -10.39
CA LEU A 61 -1.29 -18.40 -11.08
C LEU A 61 -0.60 -18.08 -12.41
N ASN A 62 -1.13 -17.10 -13.15
CA ASN A 62 -0.48 -16.61 -14.36
C ASN A 62 0.90 -15.99 -14.07
N THR A 63 1.04 -15.21 -13.01
CA THR A 63 2.34 -14.66 -12.58
C THR A 63 3.32 -15.75 -12.21
N ILE A 64 2.87 -16.78 -11.49
CA ILE A 64 3.70 -17.96 -11.18
C ILE A 64 4.14 -18.65 -12.48
N TYR A 65 3.24 -18.87 -13.42
CA TYR A 65 3.59 -19.45 -14.72
C TYR A 65 4.61 -18.59 -15.48
N LEU A 66 4.36 -17.27 -15.60
CA LEU A 66 5.25 -16.33 -16.25
C LEU A 66 6.64 -16.25 -15.60
N SER A 67 6.74 -16.52 -14.29
CA SER A 67 8.04 -16.51 -13.60
C SER A 67 9.01 -17.62 -14.06
N PHE A 68 8.51 -18.63 -14.75
CA PHE A 68 9.32 -19.68 -15.37
C PHE A 68 9.65 -19.41 -16.85
N LEU A 69 9.17 -18.30 -17.41
CA LEU A 69 9.42 -17.91 -18.77
C LEU A 69 10.51 -16.82 -18.87
N ASP A 70 11.05 -16.65 -20.07
CA ASP A 70 12.00 -15.57 -20.35
C ASP A 70 11.36 -14.18 -20.29
N ALA A 71 12.16 -13.12 -20.39
CA ALA A 71 11.72 -11.72 -20.33
C ALA A 71 10.67 -11.35 -21.41
N ARG A 72 10.56 -12.14 -22.49
CA ARG A 72 9.55 -11.95 -23.55
C ARG A 72 8.35 -12.90 -23.38
N SER A 73 8.35 -13.73 -22.35
CA SER A 73 7.33 -14.75 -22.09
C SER A 73 7.12 -15.74 -23.25
N GLN A 74 8.20 -16.04 -24.00
CA GLN A 74 8.15 -16.91 -25.16
C GLN A 74 8.76 -18.28 -24.91
N ASN A 75 9.82 -18.34 -24.09
CA ASN A 75 10.57 -19.57 -23.86
C ASN A 75 10.56 -19.95 -22.38
N PHE A 76 10.45 -21.25 -22.13
CA PHE A 76 10.54 -21.77 -20.77
C PHE A 76 12.00 -21.82 -20.32
N VAL A 77 12.34 -21.08 -19.26
CA VAL A 77 13.69 -20.99 -18.70
C VAL A 77 13.83 -21.66 -17.33
N GLY A 78 12.78 -22.33 -16.87
CA GLY A 78 12.76 -23.02 -15.57
C GLY A 78 13.04 -22.05 -14.41
N PHE A 79 14.00 -22.38 -13.57
CA PHE A 79 14.35 -21.61 -12.37
C PHE A 79 15.38 -20.48 -12.63
N ALA A 80 15.75 -20.18 -13.86
CA ALA A 80 16.78 -19.19 -14.15
C ALA A 80 16.45 -17.79 -13.57
N ASN A 81 15.20 -17.37 -13.62
CA ASN A 81 14.76 -16.10 -13.02
C ASN A 81 14.92 -16.08 -11.50
N TYR A 82 14.65 -17.20 -10.83
CA TYR A 82 14.85 -17.34 -9.38
C TYR A 82 16.33 -17.34 -9.01
N VAL A 83 17.15 -18.06 -9.77
CA VAL A 83 18.61 -18.03 -9.58
C VAL A 83 19.12 -16.60 -9.72
N TYR A 84 18.69 -15.89 -10.77
CA TYR A 84 19.04 -14.49 -10.96
C TYR A 84 18.59 -13.62 -9.76
N ALA A 85 17.35 -13.77 -9.29
CA ALA A 85 16.82 -13.00 -8.18
C ALA A 85 17.63 -13.16 -6.89
N PHE A 86 18.16 -14.36 -6.62
CA PHE A 86 18.91 -14.66 -5.40
C PHE A 86 20.44 -14.60 -5.54
N THR A 87 20.96 -14.35 -6.75
CA THR A 87 22.42 -14.25 -6.98
C THR A 87 22.85 -12.88 -7.50
N ASN A 88 21.94 -12.15 -8.16
CA ASN A 88 22.27 -10.83 -8.69
C ASN A 88 22.41 -9.80 -7.57
N LYS A 89 23.52 -9.06 -7.57
CA LYS A 89 23.86 -8.09 -6.53
C LYS A 89 22.79 -7.02 -6.32
N GLU A 90 22.20 -6.52 -7.40
CA GLU A 90 21.20 -5.45 -7.33
C GLU A 90 19.88 -5.97 -6.75
N MET A 91 19.49 -7.20 -7.10
CA MET A 91 18.33 -7.87 -6.52
C MET A 91 18.52 -8.12 -5.02
N LEU A 92 19.71 -8.56 -4.61
CA LEU A 92 20.03 -8.76 -3.19
C LEU A 92 19.99 -7.42 -2.40
N ILE A 93 20.47 -6.33 -3.00
CA ILE A 93 20.36 -5.00 -2.42
C ILE A 93 18.89 -4.59 -2.29
N ALA A 94 18.08 -4.85 -3.31
CA ALA A 94 16.64 -4.57 -3.26
C ALA A 94 15.93 -5.38 -2.16
N PHE A 95 16.22 -6.67 -2.03
CA PHE A 95 15.69 -7.50 -0.93
C PHE A 95 16.09 -6.97 0.44
N ARG A 96 17.37 -6.67 0.64
CA ARG A 96 17.88 -6.09 1.88
C ARG A 96 17.14 -4.78 2.22
N ASN A 97 17.01 -3.89 1.24
CA ASN A 97 16.33 -2.63 1.45
C ASN A 97 14.85 -2.83 1.78
N ASN A 98 14.15 -3.75 1.11
CA ASN A 98 12.75 -4.06 1.41
C ASN A 98 12.58 -4.62 2.84
N ILE A 99 13.46 -5.51 3.28
CA ILE A 99 13.44 -6.03 4.66
C ILE A 99 13.69 -4.90 5.66
N LEU A 100 14.68 -4.04 5.38
CA LEU A 100 14.98 -2.88 6.22
C LEU A 100 13.76 -1.95 6.35
N TRP A 101 13.11 -1.63 5.24
CA TRP A 101 11.89 -0.84 5.23
C TRP A 101 10.75 -1.52 6.00
N LEU A 102 10.53 -2.81 5.77
CA LEU A 102 9.50 -3.57 6.46
C LEU A 102 9.71 -3.56 7.98
N VAL A 103 10.92 -3.77 8.43
CA VAL A 103 11.25 -3.83 9.87
C VAL A 103 11.22 -2.43 10.50
N LEU A 104 11.90 -1.46 9.90
CA LEU A 104 12.02 -0.13 10.49
C LEU A 104 10.73 0.68 10.39
N VAL A 105 10.12 0.78 9.21
CA VAL A 105 8.87 1.56 9.07
C VAL A 105 7.77 0.96 9.92
N THR A 106 7.58 -0.36 9.85
CA THR A 106 6.54 -1.03 10.64
C THR A 106 6.84 -0.95 12.13
N GLY A 107 8.08 -1.28 12.53
CA GLY A 107 8.48 -1.28 13.92
C GLY A 107 8.37 0.10 14.57
N VAL A 108 8.93 1.13 13.92
CA VAL A 108 8.87 2.50 14.42
C VAL A 108 7.44 3.04 14.43
N SER A 109 6.68 2.82 13.34
CA SER A 109 5.28 3.29 13.25
C SER A 109 4.40 2.64 14.31
N VAL A 110 4.53 1.33 14.52
CA VAL A 110 3.75 0.61 15.56
C VAL A 110 4.18 1.05 16.95
N ALA A 111 5.48 1.17 17.22
CA ALA A 111 5.98 1.58 18.52
C ALA A 111 5.53 3.02 18.85
N LEU A 112 5.73 3.97 17.93
CA LEU A 112 5.28 5.35 18.12
C LEU A 112 3.76 5.45 18.22
N GLY A 113 3.03 4.73 17.36
CA GLY A 113 1.57 4.69 17.39
C GLY A 113 1.04 4.18 18.72
N LEU A 114 1.65 3.12 19.27
CA LEU A 114 1.29 2.57 20.58
C LEU A 114 1.57 3.56 21.71
N VAL A 115 2.77 4.18 21.72
CA VAL A 115 3.14 5.20 22.70
C VAL A 115 2.13 6.36 22.65
N LEU A 116 1.85 6.88 21.46
CA LEU A 116 0.88 7.96 21.29
C LEU A 116 -0.53 7.54 21.74
N ALA A 117 -0.97 6.32 21.41
CA ALA A 117 -2.27 5.82 21.82
C ALA A 117 -2.40 5.74 23.33
N VAL A 118 -1.39 5.19 24.03
CA VAL A 118 -1.36 5.11 25.51
C VAL A 118 -1.31 6.50 26.16
N LEU A 119 -0.52 7.43 25.60
CA LEU A 119 -0.46 8.79 26.11
C LEU A 119 -1.79 9.54 25.94
N MET A 120 -2.47 9.33 24.81
CA MET A 120 -3.75 9.99 24.52
C MET A 120 -4.92 9.47 25.35
N ASP A 121 -4.89 8.22 25.79
CA ASP A 121 -5.96 7.60 26.58
C ASP A 121 -6.21 8.32 27.93
N ARG A 122 -5.25 9.12 28.40
CA ARG A 122 -5.29 9.85 29.68
C ARG A 122 -5.37 11.37 29.54
N VAL A 123 -5.55 11.89 28.33
CA VAL A 123 -5.53 13.36 28.11
C VAL A 123 -6.95 13.94 28.19
N LYS A 124 -7.12 15.01 28.97
CA LYS A 124 -8.40 15.70 29.15
C LYS A 124 -9.04 16.21 27.84
N TYR A 125 -8.23 16.54 26.84
CA TYR A 125 -8.66 17.06 25.53
C TYR A 125 -8.37 16.05 24.37
N GLU A 126 -8.65 14.79 24.60
CA GLU A 126 -8.43 13.69 23.67
C GLU A 126 -8.88 13.99 22.22
N PRO A 127 -10.09 14.55 21.94
CA PRO A 127 -10.52 14.83 20.57
C PRO A 127 -9.64 15.85 19.86
N VAL A 128 -9.16 16.87 20.55
CA VAL A 128 -8.29 17.90 19.98
C VAL A 128 -6.91 17.32 19.64
N VAL A 129 -6.33 16.54 20.56
CA VAL A 129 -5.04 15.89 20.35
C VAL A 129 -5.11 14.90 19.20
N LYS A 130 -6.17 14.08 19.12
CA LYS A 130 -6.41 13.19 17.98
C LYS A 130 -6.52 13.95 16.65
N SER A 131 -7.27 15.05 16.63
CA SER A 131 -7.41 15.88 15.43
C SER A 131 -6.07 16.45 14.95
N LEU A 132 -5.21 16.90 15.87
CA LEU A 132 -3.88 17.40 15.54
C LEU A 132 -2.94 16.32 15.00
N ILE A 133 -2.99 15.10 15.57
CA ILE A 133 -2.17 13.97 15.10
C ILE A 133 -2.62 13.48 13.73
N PHE A 134 -3.92 13.52 13.45
CA PHE A 134 -4.46 13.11 12.14
C PHE A 134 -4.45 14.23 11.10
N LEU A 135 -4.17 15.48 11.47
CA LEU A 135 -4.11 16.62 10.55
C LEU A 135 -3.19 16.39 9.34
N PRO A 136 -1.99 15.79 9.49
CA PRO A 136 -1.13 15.49 8.34
C PRO A 136 -1.77 14.58 7.29
N MET A 137 -2.73 13.72 7.66
CA MET A 137 -3.43 12.85 6.70
C MET A 137 -4.32 13.64 5.72
N ALA A 138 -4.65 14.90 6.03
CA ALA A 138 -5.39 15.78 5.13
C ALA A 138 -4.52 16.31 3.97
N ILE A 139 -3.19 16.20 4.08
CA ILE A 139 -2.26 16.64 3.04
C ILE A 139 -2.21 15.55 1.95
N SER A 140 -2.37 15.96 0.68
CA SER A 140 -2.22 15.02 -0.44
C SER A 140 -0.77 14.50 -0.52
N PHE A 141 -0.57 13.26 -0.97
CA PHE A 141 0.77 12.70 -1.17
C PHE A 141 1.63 13.54 -2.10
N VAL A 142 1.03 14.18 -3.11
CA VAL A 142 1.75 15.12 -4.00
C VAL A 142 2.21 16.35 -3.23
N GLY A 143 1.35 16.94 -2.41
CA GLY A 143 1.72 18.07 -1.55
C GLY A 143 2.82 17.69 -0.56
N ALA A 144 2.70 16.55 0.09
CA ALA A 144 3.72 16.02 1.00
C ALA A 144 5.06 15.81 0.27
N SER A 145 5.07 15.24 -0.93
CA SER A 145 6.30 15.03 -1.70
C SER A 145 7.02 16.34 -2.05
N VAL A 146 6.27 17.39 -2.36
CA VAL A 146 6.85 18.72 -2.62
C VAL A 146 7.46 19.31 -1.36
N ILE A 147 6.78 19.21 -0.21
CA ILE A 147 7.31 19.69 1.08
C ILE A 147 8.62 18.95 1.41
N TRP A 148 8.62 17.63 1.35
CA TRP A 148 9.81 16.83 1.64
C TRP A 148 10.97 17.09 0.68
N ARG A 149 10.68 17.36 -0.61
CA ARG A 149 11.69 17.77 -1.58
C ARG A 149 12.43 19.05 -1.15
N PHE A 150 11.71 20.02 -0.58
CA PHE A 150 12.35 21.24 -0.04
C PHE A 150 13.10 20.97 1.26
N ILE A 151 12.56 20.12 2.14
CA ILE A 151 13.25 19.75 3.39
C ILE A 151 14.59 19.08 3.11
N TYR A 152 14.64 18.16 2.14
CA TYR A 152 15.84 17.40 1.76
C TYR A 152 16.68 18.06 0.66
N ALA A 153 16.35 19.28 0.23
CA ALA A 153 17.11 19.94 -0.83
C ALA A 153 18.58 20.03 -0.46
N PHE A 154 19.46 19.69 -1.41
CA PHE A 154 20.89 19.66 -1.24
C PHE A 154 21.55 20.55 -2.29
N ARG A 155 22.53 21.33 -1.88
CA ARG A 155 23.45 22.08 -2.75
C ARG A 155 24.89 21.71 -2.41
N PRO A 156 25.81 21.72 -3.39
CA PRO A 156 27.22 21.47 -3.12
C PRO A 156 27.81 22.42 -2.08
N GLU A 157 28.93 22.02 -1.50
CA GLU A 157 29.69 22.84 -0.56
C GLU A 157 30.02 24.22 -1.14
N GLY A 158 29.99 25.22 -0.29
CA GLY A 158 30.23 26.62 -0.68
C GLY A 158 29.02 27.37 -1.23
N ALA A 159 27.89 26.68 -1.49
CA ALA A 159 26.63 27.31 -1.87
C ALA A 159 25.66 27.39 -0.67
N ASP A 160 24.90 28.50 -0.59
CA ASP A 160 23.86 28.65 0.44
C ASP A 160 22.84 27.52 0.37
N GLN A 161 22.65 26.81 1.46
CA GLN A 161 21.72 25.68 1.55
C GLN A 161 20.29 26.20 1.66
N ILE A 162 19.43 25.74 0.73
CA ILE A 162 18.00 26.08 0.74
C ILE A 162 17.14 25.00 1.42
N GLY A 163 17.66 23.80 1.61
CA GLY A 163 16.99 22.70 2.28
C GLY A 163 17.01 22.87 3.78
N LEU A 164 15.85 22.71 4.44
CA LEU A 164 15.71 22.90 5.87
C LEU A 164 16.74 22.09 6.68
N LEU A 165 16.90 20.79 6.35
CA LEU A 165 17.84 19.91 7.05
C LEU A 165 19.29 20.35 6.83
N ASN A 166 19.67 20.70 5.61
CA ASN A 166 21.03 21.13 5.32
C ASN A 166 21.31 22.54 5.86
N ALA A 167 20.35 23.44 5.87
CA ALA A 167 20.50 24.73 6.55
C ALA A 167 20.74 24.53 8.03
N PHE A 168 20.05 23.60 8.67
CA PHE A 168 20.28 23.27 10.09
C PHE A 168 21.66 22.63 10.31
N VAL A 169 22.04 21.63 9.50
CA VAL A 169 23.33 20.92 9.61
C VAL A 169 24.50 21.88 9.42
N THR A 170 24.44 22.75 8.41
CA THR A 170 25.50 23.73 8.14
C THR A 170 25.55 24.85 9.18
N SER A 171 24.43 25.21 9.80
CA SER A 171 24.44 26.18 10.93
C SER A 171 25.16 25.64 12.15
N LEU A 172 25.27 24.31 12.29
CA LEU A 172 26.07 23.67 13.35
C LEU A 172 27.54 23.45 12.97
N GLY A 173 27.96 23.92 11.77
CA GLY A 173 29.35 23.82 11.30
C GLY A 173 29.67 22.48 10.62
N PHE A 174 28.68 21.66 10.28
CA PHE A 174 28.89 20.41 9.51
C PHE A 174 28.74 20.65 8.02
N GLU A 175 29.31 19.76 7.24
CA GLU A 175 29.15 19.77 5.78
C GLU A 175 27.71 19.38 5.34
N PRO A 176 27.23 19.93 4.21
CA PRO A 176 25.90 19.60 3.72
C PRO A 176 25.80 18.14 3.28
N VAL A 177 24.70 17.50 3.60
CA VAL A 177 24.49 16.07 3.39
C VAL A 177 23.52 15.83 2.25
N GLY A 178 23.92 14.97 1.30
CA GLY A 178 23.07 14.53 0.20
C GLY A 178 22.07 13.44 0.64
N TRP A 179 21.08 13.79 1.47
CA TRP A 179 20.14 12.87 2.11
C TRP A 179 19.52 11.83 1.18
N LEU A 180 19.10 12.24 -0.01
CA LEU A 180 18.43 11.37 -0.98
C LEU A 180 19.38 10.79 -2.03
N VAL A 181 20.60 11.33 -2.15
CA VAL A 181 21.58 10.97 -3.17
C VAL A 181 22.61 9.98 -2.65
N ALA A 182 23.03 10.13 -1.40
CA ALA A 182 24.03 9.28 -0.77
C ALA A 182 23.47 7.88 -0.48
N ARG A 183 24.01 6.85 -1.15
CA ARG A 183 23.55 5.45 -1.05
C ARG A 183 23.56 4.88 0.39
N SER A 184 24.44 5.40 1.24
CA SER A 184 24.58 4.93 2.64
C SER A 184 23.44 5.37 3.54
N ILE A 185 22.82 6.51 3.26
CA ILE A 185 21.84 7.14 4.14
C ILE A 185 20.46 7.34 3.52
N ASN A 186 20.33 7.25 2.18
CA ASN A 186 19.06 7.56 1.51
C ASN A 186 17.88 6.72 2.01
N ASN A 187 18.09 5.45 2.30
CA ASN A 187 17.04 4.59 2.86
C ASN A 187 16.60 5.06 4.24
N PHE A 188 17.54 5.42 5.11
CA PHE A 188 17.22 5.90 6.45
C PHE A 188 16.60 7.30 6.44
N ALA A 189 16.97 8.15 5.49
CA ALA A 189 16.36 9.46 5.31
C ALA A 189 14.89 9.39 4.83
N LEU A 190 14.52 8.30 4.14
CA LEU A 190 13.18 8.08 3.62
C LEU A 190 12.27 7.26 4.58
N ILE A 191 12.85 6.57 5.55
CA ILE A 191 12.14 5.83 6.62
C ILE A 191 11.74 6.77 7.75
#